data_8b6a61b88a967527c11c533a6c3b80f3
#
_entry.id   8b6a61b88a967527c11c533a6c3b80f3
#
_cell.length_a   1.000
_cell.length_b   1.000
_cell.length_c   1.000
_cell.angle_alpha   90.00
_cell.angle_beta   90.00
_cell.angle_gamma   90.00
#
_symmetry.space_group_name_H-M   'P 1'
#
loop_
_entity.id
_entity.type
_entity.pdbx_description
1 polymer ?
#
loop_
_entity_poly.entity_id
_entity_poly.type
_entity_poly.pdbx_seq_one_letter_code
_entity_poly.pdbx_strand_id
1 'polypeptide(L)'
;MNNIFGDMNPVLQMLVVMTMFSLIPFVFACMTSFLRFVVVFSMLKTAMGTQQVPPSVVIIGLSMILTFYTMGPVFQQCYEQGQVPYKKNQNLIEAIDAGSKPLKEFMMKQTRESDLAFFIEMSHKQPPKSPEDITIWQVAPAYIISELKTAFEIGFIVFVPFIVLDLVVANI
;
A
#
# COMPACT_ATOMS: atom_id res chain seq x y z
N MET A 1 -1.73 -5.39 -32.68
CA MET A 1 -1.15 -5.73 -31.36
C MET A 1 0.30 -5.26 -31.36
N ASN A 2 0.56 -4.06 -30.88
CA ASN A 2 1.95 -3.66 -30.60
C ASN A 2 2.37 -4.47 -29.38
N ASN A 3 3.08 -5.55 -29.62
CA ASN A 3 3.67 -6.35 -28.55
C ASN A 3 4.68 -5.47 -27.84
N ILE A 4 4.45 -5.20 -26.54
CA ILE A 4 5.41 -4.50 -25.67
C ILE A 4 6.80 -5.17 -25.75
N PHE A 5 6.87 -6.41 -26.24
CA PHE A 5 8.06 -7.26 -26.34
C PHE A 5 8.41 -7.68 -27.79
N GLY A 6 7.84 -7.02 -28.83
CA GLY A 6 7.82 -7.52 -30.23
C GLY A 6 9.17 -7.90 -30.86
N ASP A 7 10.27 -7.26 -30.43
CA ASP A 7 11.62 -7.50 -30.98
C ASP A 7 12.63 -8.01 -29.96
N MET A 8 12.19 -8.37 -28.76
CA MET A 8 13.11 -8.83 -27.70
C MET A 8 13.32 -10.34 -27.78
N ASN A 9 14.57 -10.76 -27.50
CA ASN A 9 14.90 -12.18 -27.35
C ASN A 9 13.98 -12.84 -26.30
N PRO A 10 13.44 -14.06 -26.55
CA PRO A 10 12.57 -14.78 -25.62
C PRO A 10 13.12 -14.90 -24.18
N VAL A 11 14.43 -15.02 -24.03
CA VAL A 11 15.11 -15.06 -22.71
C VAL A 11 14.96 -13.71 -22.00
N LEU A 12 15.13 -12.59 -22.71
CA LEU A 12 14.94 -11.25 -22.16
C LEU A 12 13.47 -11.00 -21.78
N GLN A 13 12.51 -11.45 -22.59
CA GLN A 13 11.09 -11.37 -22.24
C GLN A 13 10.81 -12.11 -20.94
N MET A 14 11.31 -13.33 -20.80
CA MET A 14 11.12 -14.13 -19.58
C MET A 14 11.73 -13.44 -18.36
N LEU A 15 12.92 -12.88 -18.46
CA LEU A 15 13.57 -12.13 -17.39
C LEU A 15 12.76 -10.90 -16.96
N VAL A 16 12.26 -10.11 -17.92
CA VAL A 16 11.43 -8.94 -17.62
C VAL A 16 10.13 -9.34 -16.93
N VAL A 17 9.45 -10.38 -17.43
CA VAL A 17 8.23 -10.88 -16.81
C VAL A 17 8.48 -11.37 -15.39
N MET A 18 9.52 -12.16 -15.15
CA MET A 18 9.90 -12.62 -13.81
C MET A 18 10.21 -11.46 -12.86
N THR A 19 10.93 -10.45 -13.34
CA THR A 19 11.25 -9.25 -12.55
C THR A 19 9.96 -8.49 -12.17
N MET A 20 9.04 -8.31 -13.11
CA MET A 20 7.75 -7.66 -12.84
C MET A 20 6.94 -8.45 -11.80
N PHE A 21 6.86 -9.78 -11.93
CA PHE A 21 6.18 -10.61 -10.92
C PHE A 21 6.81 -10.51 -9.53
N SER A 22 8.12 -10.40 -9.43
CA SER A 22 8.84 -10.22 -8.16
C SER A 22 8.50 -8.90 -7.47
N LEU A 23 8.11 -7.86 -8.21
CA LEU A 23 7.73 -6.56 -7.65
C LEU A 23 6.29 -6.50 -7.13
N ILE A 24 5.41 -7.43 -7.54
CA ILE A 24 3.99 -7.43 -7.14
C ILE A 24 3.81 -7.42 -5.62
N PRO A 25 4.48 -8.27 -4.81
CA PRO A 25 4.32 -8.24 -3.36
C PRO A 25 4.73 -6.89 -2.74
N PHE A 26 5.78 -6.27 -3.29
CA PHE A 26 6.23 -4.96 -2.83
C PHE A 26 5.21 -3.86 -3.14
N VAL A 27 4.70 -3.82 -4.37
CA VAL A 27 3.64 -2.87 -4.78
C VAL A 27 2.39 -3.06 -3.92
N PHE A 28 1.98 -4.32 -3.69
CA PHE A 28 0.86 -4.64 -2.81
C PHE A 28 1.09 -4.09 -1.39
N ALA A 29 2.24 -4.35 -0.79
CA ALA A 29 2.54 -3.89 0.56
C ALA A 29 2.57 -2.36 0.66
N CYS A 30 3.10 -1.66 -0.35
CA CYS A 30 3.30 -0.21 -0.33
C CYS A 30 2.08 0.62 -0.75
N MET A 31 1.13 0.03 -1.49
CA MET A 31 -0.01 0.77 -2.06
C MET A 31 -1.36 0.35 -1.46
N THR A 32 -1.36 -0.53 -0.46
CA THR A 32 -2.58 -0.98 0.22
C THR A 32 -2.50 -0.76 1.72
N SER A 33 -3.59 -1.00 2.44
CA SER A 33 -3.63 -0.92 3.91
C SER A 33 -2.79 -1.99 4.62
N PHE A 34 -2.11 -2.88 3.88
CA PHE A 34 -1.34 -3.99 4.44
C PHE A 34 -0.26 -3.53 5.42
N LEU A 35 0.49 -2.48 5.06
CA LEU A 35 1.55 -1.93 5.90
C LEU A 35 1.02 -1.48 7.26
N ARG A 36 -0.12 -0.79 7.30
CA ARG A 36 -0.78 -0.35 8.54
C ARG A 36 -1.08 -1.55 9.45
N PHE A 37 -1.75 -2.58 8.92
CA PHE A 37 -2.12 -3.74 9.72
C PHE A 37 -0.91 -4.51 10.26
N VAL A 38 0.10 -4.75 9.42
CA VAL A 38 1.32 -5.46 9.86
C VAL A 38 2.02 -4.72 10.99
N VAL A 39 2.16 -3.40 10.88
CA VAL A 39 2.83 -2.59 11.91
C VAL A 39 2.02 -2.58 13.20
N VAL A 40 0.71 -2.34 13.14
CA VAL A 40 -0.18 -2.36 14.32
C VAL A 40 -0.13 -3.70 15.04
N PHE A 41 -0.27 -4.83 14.32
CA PHE A 41 -0.21 -6.15 14.93
C PHE A 41 1.18 -6.50 15.47
N SER A 42 2.24 -6.03 14.83
CA SER A 42 3.59 -6.21 15.33
C SER A 42 3.81 -5.44 16.65
N MET A 43 3.27 -4.22 16.76
CA MET A 43 3.29 -3.45 17.98
C MET A 43 2.44 -4.07 19.09
N LEU A 44 1.24 -4.59 18.74
CA LEU A 44 0.38 -5.31 19.68
C LEU A 44 1.09 -6.54 20.24
N LYS A 45 1.77 -7.34 19.39
CA LYS A 45 2.58 -8.48 19.84
C LYS A 45 3.65 -8.05 20.84
N THR A 46 4.34 -6.94 20.58
CA THR A 46 5.36 -6.39 21.46
C THR A 46 4.74 -5.92 22.79
N ALA A 47 3.57 -5.27 22.73
CA ALA A 47 2.84 -4.80 23.90
C ALA A 47 2.43 -5.93 24.86
N MET A 48 2.12 -7.10 24.33
CA MET A 48 1.78 -8.28 25.15
C MET A 48 3.01 -8.93 25.83
N GLY A 49 4.21 -8.38 25.70
CA GLY A 49 5.44 -8.93 26.29
C GLY A 49 5.91 -10.25 25.65
N THR A 50 5.28 -10.68 24.56
CA THR A 50 5.57 -11.97 23.94
C THR A 50 6.47 -11.79 22.71
N GLN A 51 7.68 -12.38 22.75
CA GLN A 51 8.59 -12.28 21.58
C GLN A 51 8.27 -13.31 20.50
N GLN A 52 7.64 -14.42 20.83
CA GLN A 52 7.44 -15.55 19.91
C GLN A 52 5.97 -15.81 19.50
N VAL A 53 5.01 -15.37 20.31
CA VAL A 53 3.58 -15.63 20.08
C VAL A 53 2.82 -14.30 19.92
N PRO A 54 2.00 -14.14 18.87
CA PRO A 54 1.79 -15.03 17.71
C PRO A 54 2.99 -15.06 16.75
N PRO A 55 3.21 -16.17 16.02
CA PRO A 55 4.24 -16.23 14.97
C PRO A 55 4.03 -15.17 13.89
N SER A 56 5.12 -14.66 13.31
CA SER A 56 5.06 -13.59 12.30
C SER A 56 4.21 -13.97 11.08
N VAL A 57 4.16 -15.26 10.73
CA VAL A 57 3.31 -15.77 9.63
C VAL A 57 1.83 -15.54 9.92
N VAL A 58 1.39 -15.68 11.18
CA VAL A 58 0.00 -15.42 11.58
C VAL A 58 -0.34 -13.94 11.47
N ILE A 59 0.59 -13.06 11.88
CA ILE A 59 0.42 -11.61 11.75
C ILE A 59 0.28 -11.21 10.28
N ILE A 60 1.17 -11.73 9.42
CA ILE A 60 1.11 -11.48 7.98
C ILE A 60 -0.20 -11.99 7.39
N GLY A 61 -0.60 -13.22 7.71
CA GLY A 61 -1.86 -13.80 7.21
C GLY A 61 -3.09 -13.00 7.63
N LEU A 62 -3.17 -12.61 8.90
CA LEU A 62 -4.27 -11.78 9.41
C LEU A 62 -4.29 -10.40 8.74
N SER A 63 -3.11 -9.79 8.58
CA SER A 63 -2.98 -8.50 7.88
C SER A 63 -3.43 -8.59 6.42
N MET A 64 -3.12 -9.69 5.72
CA MET A 64 -3.58 -9.92 4.35
C MET A 64 -5.11 -10.04 4.29
N ILE A 65 -5.71 -10.84 5.16
CA ILE A 65 -7.17 -11.02 5.21
C ILE A 65 -7.87 -9.67 5.43
N LEU A 66 -7.41 -8.89 6.40
CA LEU A 66 -7.99 -7.57 6.68
C LEU A 66 -7.75 -6.58 5.53
N THR A 67 -6.60 -6.67 4.87
CA THR A 67 -6.32 -5.84 3.69
C THR A 67 -7.29 -6.16 2.55
N PHE A 68 -7.50 -7.44 2.24
CA PHE A 68 -8.47 -7.82 1.21
C PHE A 68 -9.89 -7.39 1.57
N TYR A 69 -10.27 -7.48 2.84
CA TYR A 69 -11.58 -7.03 3.30
C TYR A 69 -11.75 -5.51 3.14
N THR A 70 -10.77 -4.72 3.57
CA THR A 70 -10.83 -3.24 3.50
C THR A 70 -10.66 -2.69 2.09
N MET A 71 -9.81 -3.32 1.28
CA MET A 71 -9.50 -2.92 -0.08
C MET A 71 -10.44 -3.51 -1.13
N GLY A 72 -11.35 -4.42 -0.73
CA GLY A 72 -12.28 -5.08 -1.65
C GLY A 72 -13.01 -4.13 -2.59
N PRO A 73 -13.66 -3.06 -2.10
CA PRO A 73 -14.33 -2.07 -2.96
C PRO A 73 -13.37 -1.37 -3.93
N VAL A 74 -12.14 -1.07 -3.49
CA VAL A 74 -11.11 -0.43 -4.33
C VAL A 74 -10.66 -1.37 -5.45
N PHE A 75 -10.39 -2.63 -5.12
CA PHE A 75 -10.01 -3.64 -6.12
C PHE A 75 -11.11 -3.89 -7.14
N GLN A 76 -12.37 -3.90 -6.70
CA GLN A 76 -13.49 -4.02 -7.62
C GLN A 76 -13.55 -2.84 -8.60
N GLN A 77 -13.39 -1.62 -8.10
CA GLN A 77 -13.37 -0.41 -8.95
C GLN A 77 -12.18 -0.43 -9.93
N CYS A 78 -10.98 -0.85 -9.47
CA CYS A 78 -9.81 -1.02 -10.33
C CYS A 78 -10.08 -1.99 -11.47
N TYR A 79 -10.71 -3.12 -11.16
CA TYR A 79 -11.07 -4.13 -12.16
C TYR A 79 -12.10 -3.60 -13.16
N GLU A 80 -13.18 -2.99 -12.69
CA GLU A 80 -14.26 -2.44 -13.54
C GLU A 80 -13.72 -1.35 -14.47
N GLN A 81 -12.93 -0.39 -13.94
CA GLN A 81 -12.38 0.69 -14.76
C GLN A 81 -11.31 0.20 -15.74
N GLY A 82 -10.50 -0.78 -15.35
CA GLY A 82 -9.50 -1.38 -16.23
C GLY A 82 -10.08 -2.24 -17.36
N GLN A 83 -11.22 -2.90 -17.12
CA GLN A 83 -11.85 -3.74 -18.14
C GLN A 83 -12.39 -2.93 -19.35
N VAL A 84 -12.87 -1.71 -19.13
CA VAL A 84 -13.53 -0.92 -20.19
C VAL A 84 -12.60 -0.63 -21.36
N PRO A 85 -11.41 -0.03 -21.16
CA PRO A 85 -10.48 0.21 -22.27
C PRO A 85 -9.90 -1.10 -22.82
N TYR A 86 -9.69 -2.13 -21.99
CA TYR A 86 -9.19 -3.40 -22.49
C TYR A 86 -10.15 -4.09 -23.44
N LYS A 87 -11.45 -4.09 -23.14
CA LYS A 87 -12.48 -4.66 -24.03
C LYS A 87 -12.66 -3.86 -25.34
N LYS A 88 -12.44 -2.53 -25.28
CA LYS A 88 -12.65 -1.63 -26.42
C LYS A 88 -11.47 -1.62 -27.38
N ASN A 89 -10.25 -1.46 -26.87
CA ASN A 89 -9.06 -1.21 -27.67
C ASN A 89 -8.00 -2.32 -27.57
N GLN A 90 -8.18 -3.34 -26.73
CA GLN A 90 -7.18 -4.35 -26.38
C GLN A 90 -5.82 -3.74 -25.97
N ASN A 91 -5.83 -2.50 -25.47
CA ASN A 91 -4.64 -1.76 -25.07
C ASN A 91 -4.42 -1.95 -23.57
N LEU A 92 -3.40 -2.73 -23.22
CA LEU A 92 -3.06 -3.05 -21.83
C LEU A 92 -2.61 -1.80 -21.06
N ILE A 93 -1.92 -0.86 -21.71
CA ILE A 93 -1.41 0.35 -21.04
C ILE A 93 -2.58 1.25 -20.62
N GLU A 94 -3.56 1.47 -21.48
CA GLU A 94 -4.77 2.23 -21.17
C GLU A 94 -5.60 1.54 -20.07
N ALA A 95 -5.65 0.21 -20.07
CA ALA A 95 -6.34 -0.56 -19.04
C ALA A 95 -5.67 -0.41 -17.66
N ILE A 96 -4.34 -0.46 -17.61
CA ILE A 96 -3.57 -0.26 -16.38
C ILE A 96 -3.73 1.18 -15.89
N ASP A 97 -3.65 2.17 -16.76
CA ASP A 97 -3.83 3.57 -16.39
C ASP A 97 -5.23 3.82 -15.81
N ALA A 98 -6.27 3.37 -16.48
CA ALA A 98 -7.64 3.49 -15.98
C ALA A 98 -7.87 2.72 -14.68
N GLY A 99 -7.36 1.49 -14.58
CA GLY A 99 -7.49 0.64 -13.40
C GLY A 99 -6.68 1.14 -12.19
N SER A 100 -5.64 1.95 -12.40
CA SER A 100 -4.83 2.52 -11.31
C SER A 100 -5.47 3.74 -10.64
N LYS A 101 -6.44 4.41 -11.27
CA LYS A 101 -7.09 5.62 -10.75
C LYS A 101 -7.76 5.41 -9.38
N PRO A 102 -8.60 4.38 -9.17
CA PRO A 102 -9.22 4.15 -7.86
C PRO A 102 -8.19 3.88 -6.76
N LEU A 103 -7.09 3.21 -7.10
CA LEU A 103 -6.00 2.97 -6.15
C LEU A 103 -5.30 4.28 -5.78
N LYS A 104 -5.02 5.16 -6.75
CA LYS A 104 -4.47 6.50 -6.51
C LYS A 104 -5.41 7.34 -5.64
N GLU A 105 -6.71 7.35 -5.92
CA GLU A 105 -7.71 8.05 -5.12
C GLU A 105 -7.77 7.53 -3.68
N PHE A 106 -7.71 6.21 -3.50
CA PHE A 106 -7.64 5.59 -2.18
C PHE A 106 -6.40 6.08 -1.41
N MET A 107 -5.20 6.00 -2.02
CA MET A 107 -3.97 6.48 -1.38
C MET A 107 -4.05 7.96 -1.02
N MET A 108 -4.57 8.80 -1.91
CA MET A 108 -4.72 10.24 -1.65
C MET A 108 -5.66 10.52 -0.47
N LYS A 109 -6.78 9.79 -0.36
CA LYS A 109 -7.73 9.93 0.77
C LYS A 109 -7.14 9.52 2.12
N GLN A 110 -6.18 8.61 2.13
CA GLN A 110 -5.52 8.12 3.34
C GLN A 110 -4.23 8.89 3.68
N THR A 111 -3.72 9.70 2.74
CA THR A 111 -2.50 10.48 2.92
C THR A 111 -2.81 11.79 3.62
N ARG A 112 -2.01 12.15 4.63
CA ARG A 112 -2.09 13.45 5.30
C ARG A 112 -1.65 14.57 4.35
N GLU A 113 -2.36 15.67 4.38
CA GLU A 113 -2.05 16.83 3.52
C GLU A 113 -0.59 17.31 3.69
N SER A 114 -0.09 17.31 4.92
CA SER A 114 1.30 17.69 5.21
C SER A 114 2.33 16.77 4.55
N ASP A 115 2.07 15.46 4.52
CA ASP A 115 2.98 14.49 3.93
C ASP A 115 2.91 14.58 2.40
N LEU A 116 1.72 14.77 1.85
CA LEU A 116 1.56 14.96 0.41
C LEU A 116 2.24 16.26 -0.07
N ALA A 117 2.03 17.37 0.64
CA ALA A 117 2.65 18.66 0.32
C ALA A 117 4.18 18.55 0.31
N PHE A 118 4.77 17.88 1.28
CA PHE A 118 6.22 17.65 1.34
C PHE A 118 6.77 16.96 0.10
N PHE A 119 6.11 15.89 -0.39
CA PHE A 119 6.58 15.18 -1.59
C PHE A 119 6.30 15.94 -2.90
N ILE A 120 5.25 16.74 -2.94
CA ILE A 120 5.00 17.64 -4.07
C ILE A 120 6.12 18.68 -4.16
N GLU A 121 6.48 19.32 -3.05
CA GLU A 121 7.55 20.29 -3.00
C GLU A 121 8.92 19.71 -3.37
N MET A 122 9.25 18.53 -2.83
CA MET A 122 10.48 17.80 -3.18
C MET A 122 10.59 17.45 -4.66
N SER A 123 9.48 17.28 -5.35
CA SER A 123 9.50 16.90 -6.78
C SER A 123 9.98 18.02 -7.71
N HIS A 124 10.18 19.24 -7.20
CA HIS A 124 10.59 20.44 -7.97
C HIS A 124 9.73 20.70 -9.22
N LYS A 125 8.54 20.11 -9.30
CA LYS A 125 7.58 20.36 -10.37
C LYS A 125 6.69 21.54 -9.98
N GLN A 126 6.09 22.18 -10.98
CA GLN A 126 5.06 23.19 -10.71
C GLN A 126 3.97 22.60 -9.80
N PRO A 127 3.49 23.35 -8.80
CA PRO A 127 2.44 22.86 -7.92
C PRO A 127 1.23 22.41 -8.75
N PRO A 128 0.68 21.23 -8.46
CA PRO A 128 -0.46 20.71 -9.20
C PRO A 128 -1.66 21.65 -9.05
N LYS A 129 -2.34 21.90 -10.16
CA LYS A 129 -3.54 22.76 -10.16
C LYS A 129 -4.79 22.01 -9.71
N SER A 130 -4.76 20.68 -9.86
CA SER A 130 -5.86 19.78 -9.48
C SER A 130 -5.29 18.50 -8.85
N PRO A 131 -6.07 17.80 -8.01
CA PRO A 131 -5.69 16.49 -7.47
C PRO A 131 -5.37 15.45 -8.55
N GLU A 132 -5.91 15.62 -9.74
CA GLU A 132 -5.68 14.72 -10.88
C GLU A 132 -4.26 14.82 -11.43
N ASP A 133 -3.65 16.02 -11.34
CA ASP A 133 -2.29 16.28 -11.83
C ASP A 133 -1.20 15.65 -10.95
N ILE A 134 -1.54 15.24 -9.72
CA ILE A 134 -0.60 14.60 -8.80
C ILE A 134 -0.25 13.21 -9.34
N THR A 135 1.03 12.94 -9.48
CA THR A 135 1.52 11.66 -10.01
C THR A 135 1.52 10.58 -8.92
N ILE A 136 1.30 9.32 -9.28
CA ILE A 136 1.37 8.18 -8.35
C ILE A 136 2.72 8.10 -7.62
N TRP A 137 3.80 8.53 -8.27
CA TRP A 137 5.16 8.61 -7.70
C TRP A 137 5.33 9.66 -6.60
N GLN A 138 4.43 10.64 -6.52
CA GLN A 138 4.37 11.62 -5.43
C GLN A 138 3.46 11.12 -4.31
N VAL A 139 2.35 10.49 -4.69
CA VAL A 139 1.36 9.97 -3.72
C VAL A 139 1.88 8.75 -2.97
N ALA A 140 2.51 7.79 -3.64
CA ALA A 140 2.91 6.53 -3.03
C ALA A 140 3.86 6.71 -1.83
N PRO A 141 4.98 7.48 -1.92
CA PRO A 141 5.83 7.69 -0.76
C PRO A 141 5.17 8.50 0.36
N ALA A 142 4.33 9.50 0.02
CA ALA A 142 3.55 10.26 0.98
C ALA A 142 2.57 9.36 1.74
N TYR A 143 1.89 8.47 1.01
CA TYR A 143 0.97 7.48 1.54
C TYR A 143 1.67 6.53 2.52
N ILE A 144 2.82 5.95 2.15
CA ILE A 144 3.57 5.04 3.01
C ILE A 144 3.94 5.71 4.34
N ILE A 145 4.41 6.96 4.31
CA ILE A 145 4.76 7.70 5.53
C ILE A 145 3.51 7.98 6.37
N SER A 146 2.40 8.39 5.75
CA SER A 146 1.13 8.61 6.44
C SER A 146 0.60 7.32 7.09
N GLU A 147 0.70 6.19 6.38
CA GLU A 147 0.30 4.87 6.91
C GLU A 147 1.15 4.45 8.10
N LEU A 148 2.48 4.66 8.03
CA LEU A 148 3.38 4.39 9.14
C LEU A 148 3.06 5.26 10.35
N LYS A 149 2.88 6.57 10.17
CA LYS A 149 2.50 7.48 11.26
C LYS A 149 1.19 7.04 11.92
N THR A 150 0.18 6.73 11.12
CA THR A 150 -1.11 6.26 11.62
C THR A 150 -0.99 4.91 12.35
N ALA A 151 -0.20 3.99 11.81
CA ALA A 151 0.05 2.70 12.45
C ALA A 151 0.76 2.85 13.81
N PHE A 152 1.73 3.76 13.91
CA PHE A 152 2.40 4.07 15.17
C PHE A 152 1.47 4.74 16.18
N GLU A 153 0.61 5.66 15.75
CA GLU A 153 -0.40 6.28 16.62
C GLU A 153 -1.35 5.23 17.21
N ILE A 154 -1.90 4.35 16.36
CA ILE A 154 -2.78 3.26 16.79
C ILE A 154 -2.01 2.31 17.73
N GLY A 155 -0.81 1.91 17.33
CA GLY A 155 0.03 1.01 18.11
C GLY A 155 0.37 1.58 19.49
N PHE A 156 0.66 2.88 19.57
CA PHE A 156 0.90 3.55 20.85
C PHE A 156 -0.32 3.53 21.75
N ILE A 157 -1.51 3.86 21.24
CA ILE A 157 -2.77 3.82 22.01
C ILE A 157 -3.03 2.41 22.55
N VAL A 158 -2.78 1.39 21.74
CA VAL A 158 -2.95 0.00 22.16
C VAL A 158 -1.90 -0.43 23.17
N PHE A 159 -0.69 0.12 23.13
CA PHE A 159 0.40 -0.22 24.03
C PHE A 159 0.19 0.32 25.46
N VAL A 160 -0.43 1.51 25.60
CA VAL A 160 -0.61 2.19 26.90
C VAL A 160 -1.29 1.31 27.98
N PRO A 161 -2.41 0.62 27.73
CA PRO A 161 -3.04 -0.24 28.73
C PRO A 161 -2.14 -1.36 29.22
N PHE A 162 -1.29 -1.93 28.37
CA PHE A 162 -0.37 -3.01 28.75
C PHE A 162 0.74 -2.48 29.68
N ILE A 163 1.31 -1.30 29.37
CA ILE A 163 2.30 -0.68 30.27
C ILE A 163 1.69 -0.41 31.65
N VAL A 164 0.45 0.08 31.71
CA VAL A 164 -0.23 0.34 32.98
C VAL A 164 -0.40 -0.96 33.78
N LEU A 165 -0.81 -2.04 33.12
CA LEU A 165 -0.91 -3.35 33.76
C LEU A 165 0.43 -3.86 34.26
N ASP A 166 1.49 -3.74 33.49
CA ASP A 166 2.85 -4.15 33.89
C ASP A 166 3.34 -3.36 35.10
N LEU A 167 3.10 -2.03 35.13
CA LEU A 167 3.47 -1.19 36.26
C LEU A 167 2.69 -1.54 37.53
N VAL A 168 1.39 -1.84 37.39
CA VAL A 168 0.57 -2.26 38.55
C VAL A 168 1.07 -3.59 39.12
N VAL A 169 1.30 -4.58 38.22
CA VAL A 169 1.79 -5.91 38.64
C VAL A 169 3.19 -5.83 39.28
N ALA A 170 4.06 -4.96 38.74
CA ALA A 170 5.41 -4.79 39.29
C ALA A 170 5.45 -4.11 40.67
N ASN A 171 4.38 -3.44 41.12
CA ASN A 171 4.28 -2.74 42.40
C ASN A 171 3.48 -3.52 43.49
N ILE A 172 3.00 -4.72 43.16
CA ILE A 172 2.35 -5.65 44.10
C ILE A 172 3.34 -6.73 44.52
#